data_3ed6474a8fc22b516bc4116a66e25be1
#
_entry.id   3ed6474a8fc22b516bc4116a66e25be1
#
_cell.length_a   1.000
_cell.length_b   1.000
_cell.length_c   1.000
_cell.angle_alpha   90.00
_cell.angle_beta   90.00
_cell.angle_gamma   90.00
#
_symmetry.space_group_name_H-M   'P 1'
#
loop_
_entity.id
_entity.type
_entity.pdbx_description
1 polymer ?
#
loop_
_entity_poly.entity_id
_entity_poly.type
_entity_poly.pdbx_seq_one_letter_code
_entity_poly.pdbx_strand_id
1 'polypeptide(L)'
;MLFRSLRNTLLALVVGLAIAGPATASPPTRLHIGRLGLDVALARNLAKGPRLYYRDSDTVAIAGHRTTHTHPFLHLPRLRRGDPIFLGGRKYVVRRKAIVRPWQTWVLRYRGLVLSACHPAGSSAYRYVVFAALTR
;
A
#
# COMPACT_ATOMS: atom_id res chain seq x y z
N MET A 1 -36.98 70.99 -14.37
CA MET A 1 -35.79 70.57 -13.63
C MET A 1 -35.90 69.11 -13.24
N LEU A 2 -35.12 68.26 -13.89
CA LEU A 2 -35.11 66.82 -13.63
C LEU A 2 -34.00 66.55 -12.66
N PHE A 3 -34.32 66.20 -11.40
CA PHE A 3 -33.35 65.66 -10.47
C PHE A 3 -33.12 64.19 -10.78
N ARG A 4 -31.96 63.89 -11.39
CA ARG A 4 -31.48 62.51 -11.50
C ARG A 4 -30.91 62.07 -10.14
N SER A 5 -31.67 61.29 -9.43
CA SER A 5 -31.18 60.57 -8.28
C SER A 5 -30.17 59.50 -8.73
N LEU A 6 -28.91 59.75 -8.51
CA LEU A 6 -27.88 58.74 -8.64
C LEU A 6 -27.97 57.78 -7.45
N ARG A 7 -28.63 56.67 -7.65
CA ARG A 7 -28.57 55.56 -6.71
C ARG A 7 -27.19 54.88 -6.86
N ASN A 8 -26.31 55.26 -5.97
CA ASN A 8 -25.07 54.50 -5.77
C ASN A 8 -25.42 53.13 -5.22
N THR A 9 -25.47 52.15 -6.10
CA THR A 9 -25.51 50.76 -5.70
C THR A 9 -24.12 50.36 -5.25
N LEU A 10 -23.88 50.37 -3.95
CA LEU A 10 -22.69 49.80 -3.36
C LEU A 10 -22.81 48.27 -3.55
N LEU A 11 -22.07 47.74 -4.52
CA LEU A 11 -21.88 46.32 -4.68
C LEU A 11 -20.94 45.87 -3.54
N ALA A 12 -21.51 45.34 -2.45
CA ALA A 12 -20.75 44.73 -1.41
C ALA A 12 -20.16 43.41 -1.95
N LEU A 13 -18.88 43.44 -2.30
CA LEU A 13 -18.12 42.23 -2.65
C LEU A 13 -17.94 41.43 -1.36
N VAL A 14 -18.78 40.42 -1.12
CA VAL A 14 -18.57 39.45 -0.04
C VAL A 14 -17.47 38.52 -0.53
N VAL A 15 -16.23 38.82 -0.15
CA VAL A 15 -15.13 37.89 -0.29
C VAL A 15 -15.37 36.78 0.74
N GLY A 16 -15.98 35.71 0.30
CA GLY A 16 -16.08 34.49 1.10
C GLY A 16 -14.70 33.93 1.35
N LEU A 17 -14.19 34.10 2.56
CA LEU A 17 -12.96 33.42 2.99
C LEU A 17 -13.29 31.94 3.12
N ALA A 18 -12.94 31.13 2.12
CA ALA A 18 -13.04 29.69 2.22
C ALA A 18 -12.00 29.22 3.24
N ILE A 19 -12.46 28.90 4.46
CA ILE A 19 -11.61 28.26 5.47
C ILE A 19 -11.41 26.82 5.01
N ALA A 20 -10.24 26.52 4.44
CA ALA A 20 -9.85 25.15 4.22
C ALA A 20 -9.77 24.45 5.57
N GLY A 21 -10.64 23.47 5.83
CA GLY A 21 -10.58 22.64 7.02
C GLY A 21 -9.23 21.90 7.08
N PRO A 22 -8.82 21.38 8.26
CA PRO A 22 -7.59 20.61 8.37
C PRO A 22 -7.66 19.44 7.37
N ALA A 23 -6.62 19.29 6.56
CA ALA A 23 -6.50 18.18 5.66
C ALA A 23 -6.49 16.89 6.49
N THR A 24 -7.56 16.09 6.41
CA THR A 24 -7.60 14.77 7.04
C THR A 24 -6.61 13.89 6.29
N ALA A 25 -5.62 13.34 7.02
CA ALA A 25 -4.70 12.37 6.44
C ALA A 25 -5.49 11.18 5.88
N SER A 26 -5.16 10.74 4.67
CA SER A 26 -5.74 9.54 4.10
C SER A 26 -5.46 8.34 5.00
N PRO A 27 -6.43 7.42 5.20
CA PRO A 27 -6.18 6.23 6.00
C PRO A 27 -5.03 5.42 5.38
N PRO A 28 -4.19 4.74 6.20
CA PRO A 28 -3.10 3.92 5.70
C PRO A 28 -3.64 2.77 4.84
N THR A 29 -2.90 2.42 3.79
CA THR A 29 -3.22 1.29 2.94
C THR A 29 -3.20 0.00 3.76
N ARG A 30 -4.25 -0.80 3.66
CA ARG A 30 -4.34 -2.10 4.36
C ARG A 30 -3.95 -3.25 3.44
N LEU A 31 -3.24 -4.20 4.03
CA LEU A 31 -2.93 -5.50 3.44
C LEU A 31 -3.77 -6.56 4.15
N HIS A 32 -4.64 -7.23 3.40
CA HIS A 32 -5.47 -8.32 3.90
C HIS A 32 -5.17 -9.61 3.15
N ILE A 33 -4.78 -10.64 3.90
CA ILE A 33 -4.49 -11.98 3.37
C ILE A 33 -5.25 -13.00 4.21
N GLY A 34 -6.44 -13.37 3.77
CA GLY A 34 -7.35 -14.23 4.53
C GLY A 34 -6.74 -15.58 4.92
N ARG A 35 -6.01 -16.24 4.01
CA ARG A 35 -5.34 -17.50 4.30
C ARG A 35 -4.36 -17.42 5.45
N LEU A 36 -3.72 -16.28 5.65
CA LEU A 36 -2.75 -16.09 6.73
C LEU A 36 -3.37 -15.48 7.98
N GLY A 37 -4.65 -15.16 7.96
CA GLY A 37 -5.30 -14.41 9.03
C GLY A 37 -4.69 -13.03 9.22
N LEU A 38 -4.12 -12.45 8.18
CA LEU A 38 -3.42 -11.18 8.23
C LEU A 38 -4.33 -10.06 7.74
N ASP A 39 -4.53 -9.04 8.57
CA ASP A 39 -5.22 -7.80 8.22
C ASP A 39 -4.53 -6.64 8.93
N VAL A 40 -3.62 -5.97 8.25
CA VAL A 40 -2.75 -4.94 8.83
C VAL A 40 -2.60 -3.75 7.90
N ALA A 41 -2.36 -2.59 8.49
CA ALA A 41 -1.94 -1.41 7.74
C ALA A 41 -0.47 -1.52 7.33
N LEU A 42 -0.14 -1.01 6.15
CA LEU A 42 1.26 -0.83 5.77
C LEU A 42 1.92 0.16 6.72
N ALA A 43 3.13 -0.15 7.15
CA ALA A 43 3.92 0.65 8.07
C ALA A 43 4.98 1.48 7.34
N ARG A 44 5.48 2.52 7.99
CA ARG A 44 6.58 3.33 7.47
C ARG A 44 7.94 2.66 7.64
N ASN A 45 8.04 1.72 8.55
CA ASN A 45 9.25 0.92 8.76
C ASN A 45 8.89 -0.52 9.09
N LEU A 46 9.84 -1.43 8.84
CA LEU A 46 9.64 -2.87 9.02
C LEU A 46 9.43 -3.29 10.47
N ALA A 47 9.90 -2.51 11.43
CA ALA A 47 9.71 -2.81 12.86
C ALA A 47 8.23 -2.71 13.27
N LYS A 48 7.44 -1.91 12.57
CA LYS A 48 6.03 -1.67 12.89
C LYS A 48 5.06 -2.46 12.03
N GLY A 49 5.51 -3.10 10.97
CA GLY A 49 4.65 -3.89 10.11
C GLY A 49 5.18 -4.06 8.69
N PRO A 50 4.35 -4.60 7.79
CA PRO A 50 4.73 -4.70 6.39
C PRO A 50 4.97 -3.31 5.79
N ARG A 51 5.99 -3.20 4.95
CA ARG A 51 6.39 -1.94 4.36
C ARG A 51 6.45 -2.02 2.85
N LEU A 52 5.89 -1.01 2.18
CA LEU A 52 6.14 -0.77 0.76
C LEU A 52 7.61 -0.38 0.58
N TYR A 53 8.39 -1.15 -0.18
CA TYR A 53 9.79 -0.85 -0.43
C TYR A 53 10.12 -0.55 -1.89
N TYR A 54 9.22 -0.88 -2.83
CA TYR A 54 9.34 -0.54 -4.23
C TYR A 54 7.97 -0.37 -4.89
N ARG A 55 7.86 0.60 -5.77
CA ARG A 55 6.68 0.81 -6.59
C ARG A 55 7.05 1.50 -7.90
N ASP A 56 6.50 0.99 -9.00
CA ASP A 56 6.46 1.68 -10.29
C ASP A 56 5.06 1.53 -10.92
N SER A 57 4.93 1.79 -12.22
CA SER A 57 3.65 1.66 -12.93
C SER A 57 3.08 0.24 -12.93
N ASP A 58 3.92 -0.78 -12.84
CA ASP A 58 3.54 -2.18 -13.04
C ASP A 58 3.66 -3.01 -11.75
N THR A 59 4.58 -2.65 -10.85
CA THR A 59 4.98 -3.46 -9.71
C THR A 59 4.74 -2.74 -8.39
N VAL A 60 4.19 -3.46 -7.43
CA VAL A 60 4.13 -3.05 -6.02
C VAL A 60 4.83 -4.13 -5.20
N ALA A 61 5.86 -3.76 -4.44
CA ALA A 61 6.61 -4.70 -3.63
C ALA A 61 6.57 -4.34 -2.15
N ILE A 62 6.19 -5.30 -1.32
CA ILE A 62 6.01 -5.17 0.12
C ILE A 62 6.91 -6.18 0.81
N ALA A 63 7.70 -5.71 1.77
CA ALA A 63 8.51 -6.53 2.64
C ALA A 63 7.89 -6.61 4.04
N GLY A 64 8.10 -7.73 4.72
CA GLY A 64 7.67 -7.93 6.10
C GLY A 64 8.61 -8.88 6.84
N HIS A 65 8.70 -8.72 8.16
CA HIS A 65 9.46 -9.63 9.01
C HIS A 65 8.80 -11.00 9.11
N ARG A 66 9.61 -12.05 9.25
CA ARG A 66 9.13 -13.41 9.49
C ARG A 66 9.10 -13.80 10.95
N THR A 67 10.10 -13.43 11.72
CA THR A 67 10.28 -13.92 13.10
C THR A 67 10.46 -12.82 14.13
N THR A 68 10.72 -11.59 13.70
CA THR A 68 10.94 -10.45 14.60
C THR A 68 9.80 -9.46 14.54
N HIS A 69 9.69 -8.61 15.56
CA HIS A 69 8.64 -7.59 15.71
C HIS A 69 7.24 -8.22 15.63
N THR A 70 6.38 -7.67 14.81
CA THR A 70 5.01 -8.20 14.60
C THR A 70 4.96 -9.44 13.72
N HIS A 71 6.08 -9.88 13.14
CA HIS A 71 6.24 -11.02 12.23
C HIS A 71 5.08 -11.25 11.26
N PRO A 72 4.65 -10.23 10.50
CA PRO A 72 3.44 -10.32 9.68
C PRO A 72 3.54 -11.37 8.57
N PHE A 73 4.75 -11.70 8.13
CA PHE A 73 5.01 -12.67 7.05
C PHE A 73 5.55 -14.01 7.53
N LEU A 74 5.36 -14.34 8.82
CA LEU A 74 5.78 -15.62 9.38
C LEU A 74 5.29 -16.81 8.53
N HIS A 75 4.03 -16.76 8.11
CA HIS A 75 3.38 -17.85 7.37
C HIS A 75 3.27 -17.60 5.86
N LEU A 76 4.06 -16.68 5.31
CA LEU A 76 4.06 -16.39 3.88
C LEU A 76 4.16 -17.65 3.00
N PRO A 77 4.96 -18.69 3.36
CA PRO A 77 5.03 -19.92 2.59
C PRO A 77 3.73 -20.73 2.50
N ARG A 78 2.74 -20.49 3.36
CA ARG A 78 1.44 -21.15 3.33
C ARG A 78 0.54 -20.67 2.18
N LEU A 79 0.86 -19.54 1.56
CA LEU A 79 0.12 -19.07 0.40
C LEU A 79 0.22 -20.08 -0.75
N ARG A 80 -0.88 -20.28 -1.43
CA ARG A 80 -1.03 -21.18 -2.56
C ARG A 80 -1.46 -20.41 -3.80
N ARG A 81 -1.10 -20.94 -4.96
CA ARG A 81 -1.62 -20.43 -6.21
C ARG A 81 -3.15 -20.33 -6.17
N GLY A 82 -3.69 -19.19 -6.56
CA GLY A 82 -5.11 -18.91 -6.52
C GLY A 82 -5.59 -18.19 -5.26
N ASP A 83 -4.79 -18.11 -4.20
CA ASP A 83 -5.16 -17.40 -2.98
C ASP A 83 -5.30 -15.90 -3.23
N PRO A 84 -6.36 -15.25 -2.72
CA PRO A 84 -6.55 -13.83 -2.86
C PRO A 84 -5.71 -13.04 -1.85
N ILE A 85 -5.21 -11.91 -2.31
CA ILE A 85 -4.56 -10.88 -1.50
C ILE A 85 -5.20 -9.54 -1.82
N PHE A 86 -5.63 -8.81 -0.81
CA PHE A 86 -6.21 -7.47 -0.98
C PHE A 86 -5.23 -6.42 -0.49
N LEU A 87 -4.97 -5.44 -1.32
CA LEU A 87 -4.13 -4.30 -1.00
C LEU A 87 -4.85 -3.01 -1.39
N GLY A 88 -5.28 -2.22 -0.40
CA GLY A 88 -5.92 -0.93 -0.63
C GLY A 88 -7.17 -1.02 -1.53
N GLY A 89 -7.99 -2.05 -1.37
CA GLY A 89 -9.18 -2.28 -2.19
C GLY A 89 -8.93 -2.96 -3.54
N ARG A 90 -7.68 -3.23 -3.90
CA ARG A 90 -7.33 -4.00 -5.09
C ARG A 90 -7.16 -5.47 -4.74
N LYS A 91 -7.68 -6.35 -5.57
CA LYS A 91 -7.55 -7.80 -5.42
C LYS A 91 -6.43 -8.32 -6.31
N TYR A 92 -5.52 -9.05 -5.70
CA TYR A 92 -4.47 -9.81 -6.38
C TYR A 92 -4.70 -11.30 -6.12
N VAL A 93 -4.19 -12.14 -7.00
CA VAL A 93 -4.26 -13.60 -6.87
C VAL A 93 -2.86 -14.18 -6.98
N VAL A 94 -2.47 -15.00 -6.01
CA VAL A 94 -1.17 -15.66 -5.99
C VAL A 94 -0.97 -16.50 -7.25
N ARG A 95 0.15 -16.31 -7.92
CA ARG A 95 0.53 -17.03 -9.16
C ARG A 95 1.74 -17.91 -8.99
N ARG A 96 2.74 -17.41 -8.25
CA ARG A 96 4.04 -18.08 -8.14
C ARG A 96 4.72 -17.74 -6.83
N LYS A 97 5.63 -18.62 -6.41
CA LYS A 97 6.52 -18.43 -5.26
C LYS A 97 7.95 -18.73 -5.68
N ALA A 98 8.93 -18.07 -5.07
CA ALA A 98 10.33 -18.31 -5.31
C ALA A 98 11.15 -18.06 -4.04
N ILE A 99 12.29 -18.76 -3.93
CA ILE A 99 13.32 -18.46 -2.94
C ILE A 99 14.50 -17.87 -3.70
N VAL A 100 14.91 -16.67 -3.32
CA VAL A 100 15.94 -15.92 -4.03
C VAL A 100 17.00 -15.39 -3.06
N ARG A 101 18.18 -15.06 -3.59
CA ARG A 101 19.19 -14.33 -2.81
C ARG A 101 18.75 -12.87 -2.59
N PRO A 102 19.18 -12.22 -1.49
CA PRO A 102 18.74 -10.85 -1.18
C PRO A 102 19.07 -9.81 -2.27
N TRP A 103 20.11 -10.05 -3.06
CA TRP A 103 20.55 -9.13 -4.13
C TRP A 103 19.92 -9.40 -5.50
N GLN A 104 19.08 -10.43 -5.62
CA GLN A 104 18.41 -10.75 -6.89
C GLN A 104 17.21 -9.84 -7.09
N THR A 105 17.38 -8.80 -7.87
CA THR A 105 16.38 -7.74 -8.10
C THR A 105 15.41 -8.03 -9.22
N TRP A 106 15.58 -9.13 -9.97
CA TRP A 106 14.66 -9.51 -11.04
C TRP A 106 13.20 -9.64 -10.58
N VAL A 107 12.99 -9.95 -9.30
CA VAL A 107 11.66 -10.05 -8.68
C VAL A 107 10.86 -8.75 -8.80
N LEU A 108 11.53 -7.60 -8.88
CA LEU A 108 10.90 -6.28 -9.01
C LEU A 108 10.43 -5.97 -10.44
N ARG A 109 10.67 -6.85 -11.40
CA ARG A 109 10.15 -6.74 -12.77
C ARG A 109 8.80 -7.44 -12.95
N TYR A 110 8.33 -8.13 -11.93
CA TYR A 110 7.04 -8.81 -11.99
C TYR A 110 5.90 -7.79 -12.03
N ARG A 111 5.00 -7.95 -12.98
CA ARG A 111 3.80 -7.10 -13.10
C ARG A 111 2.74 -7.56 -12.11
N GLY A 112 2.61 -6.86 -11.01
CA GLY A 112 1.67 -7.18 -9.96
C GLY A 112 2.22 -6.89 -8.58
N LEU A 113 1.80 -7.69 -7.61
CA LEU A 113 2.22 -7.60 -6.22
C LEU A 113 3.32 -8.60 -5.92
N VAL A 114 4.37 -8.11 -5.26
CA VAL A 114 5.49 -8.92 -4.79
C VAL A 114 5.55 -8.80 -3.26
N LEU A 115 5.40 -9.93 -2.57
CA LEU A 115 5.59 -9.99 -1.12
C LEU A 115 6.91 -10.70 -0.83
N SER A 116 7.72 -10.17 0.07
CA SER A 116 9.00 -10.79 0.42
C SER A 116 9.28 -10.79 1.91
N ALA A 117 9.93 -11.84 2.38
CA ALA A 117 10.36 -12.02 3.75
C ALA A 117 11.69 -12.80 3.80
N CYS A 118 12.38 -12.72 4.92
CA CYS A 118 13.58 -13.50 5.15
C CYS A 118 13.30 -15.01 5.10
N HIS A 119 14.26 -15.80 4.64
CA HIS A 119 14.12 -17.25 4.54
C HIS A 119 15.48 -17.96 4.76
N PRO A 120 15.49 -19.12 5.41
CA PRO A 120 14.43 -19.70 6.24
C PRO A 120 14.08 -18.83 7.46
N ALA A 121 13.00 -19.17 8.16
CA ALA A 121 12.60 -18.44 9.36
C ALA A 121 13.75 -18.30 10.35
N GLY A 122 14.01 -17.07 10.81
CA GLY A 122 15.14 -16.76 11.69
C GLY A 122 16.48 -16.55 10.97
N SER A 123 16.52 -16.63 9.64
CA SER A 123 17.73 -16.41 8.82
C SER A 123 17.45 -15.34 7.77
N SER A 124 18.49 -14.55 7.46
CA SER A 124 18.46 -13.57 6.37
C SER A 124 19.21 -14.02 5.10
N ALA A 125 19.58 -15.31 5.02
CA ALA A 125 20.37 -15.85 3.92
C ALA A 125 19.66 -15.73 2.56
N TYR A 126 18.33 -15.91 2.56
CA TYR A 126 17.48 -15.85 1.38
C TYR A 126 16.28 -14.96 1.61
N ARG A 127 15.50 -14.75 0.54
CA ARG A 127 14.17 -14.15 0.59
C ARG A 127 13.15 -15.14 0.05
N TYR A 128 12.07 -15.34 0.79
CA TYR A 128 10.88 -16.01 0.31
C TYR A 128 10.00 -14.99 -0.37
N VAL A 129 9.66 -15.22 -1.64
CA VAL A 129 8.95 -14.25 -2.46
C VAL A 129 7.67 -14.87 -3.00
N VAL A 130 6.57 -14.14 -2.87
CA VAL A 130 5.26 -14.49 -3.43
C VAL A 130 4.89 -13.46 -4.50
N PHE A 131 4.49 -13.95 -5.66
CA PHE A 131 4.04 -13.14 -6.79
C PHE A 131 2.54 -13.30 -6.97
N ALA A 132 1.83 -12.18 -7.02
CA ALA A 132 0.39 -12.17 -7.20
C ALA A 132 -0.01 -11.18 -8.31
N ALA A 133 -0.89 -11.64 -9.20
CA ALA A 133 -1.37 -10.83 -10.32
C ALA A 133 -2.60 -10.04 -9.92
N LEU A 134 -2.68 -8.79 -10.40
CA LEU A 134 -3.87 -7.97 -10.25
C LEU A 134 -5.04 -8.61 -11.01
N THR A 135 -6.17 -8.77 -10.34
CA THR A 135 -7.42 -9.19 -10.98
C THR A 135 -8.17 -7.96 -11.53
N ARG A 136 -8.80 -8.15 -12.69
CA ARG A 136 -9.66 -7.14 -13.31
C ARG A 136 -11.11 -7.30 -12.87
#